data_1366704e633f689047f5344311069534
#
_entry.id   1366704e633f689047f5344311069534
#
_cell.length_a   1.000
_cell.length_b   1.000
_cell.length_c   1.000
_cell.angle_alpha   90.00
_cell.angle_beta   90.00
_cell.angle_gamma   90.00
#
_symmetry.space_group_name_H-M   'P 1'
#
loop_
_entity.id
_entity.type
_entity.pdbx_description
1 polymer ?
#
loop_
_entity_poly.entity_id
_entity_poly.type
_entity_poly.pdbx_seq_one_letter_code
_entity_poly.pdbx_strand_id
1 'polypeptide(L)'
;MKRTASIGTLAAMLLAASLAQAADPLDAITAAARSDQSFSGFSAERGAALWGRKGKDWSCSTCHTADPRKPGRHTVTGKTIQPMAPVSNPKRFTDAAKVDKWFKRNCRDVFNRECTAREKGDVITWLRSVTPSSVIP
;
A
#
# COMPACT_ATOMS: atom_id res chain seq x y z
N MET A 1 2.80 52.71 53.89
CA MET A 1 3.60 52.09 52.85
C MET A 1 2.98 50.72 52.56
N LYS A 2 2.21 50.58 51.46
CA LYS A 2 1.59 49.34 51.03
C LYS A 2 2.32 48.85 49.81
N ARG A 3 3.01 47.69 49.87
CA ARG A 3 3.68 47.02 48.74
C ARG A 3 2.67 46.07 48.12
N THR A 4 2.26 46.36 46.89
CA THR A 4 1.48 45.44 46.07
C THR A 4 2.43 44.50 45.32
N ALA A 5 2.32 43.20 45.60
CA ALA A 5 3.03 42.14 44.87
C ALA A 5 2.23 41.76 43.61
N SER A 6 2.80 41.99 42.43
CA SER A 6 2.25 41.52 41.18
C SER A 6 2.65 40.05 40.98
N ILE A 7 1.65 39.19 40.88
CA ILE A 7 1.82 37.78 40.54
C ILE A 7 1.74 37.68 39.01
N GLY A 8 2.92 37.46 38.41
CA GLY A 8 3.01 37.20 36.98
C GLY A 8 2.62 35.75 36.65
N THR A 9 1.52 35.59 35.91
CA THR A 9 1.05 34.31 35.45
C THR A 9 1.87 33.89 34.21
N LEU A 10 2.78 32.93 34.36
CA LEU A 10 3.44 32.27 33.23
C LEU A 10 2.44 31.31 32.58
N ALA A 11 1.96 31.68 31.41
CA ALA A 11 1.20 30.77 30.53
C ALA A 11 2.19 29.85 29.79
N ALA A 12 2.27 28.60 30.22
CA ALA A 12 3.03 27.55 29.50
C ALA A 12 2.25 27.14 28.23
N MET A 13 2.70 27.58 27.06
CA MET A 13 2.21 27.07 25.76
C MET A 13 2.77 25.65 25.54
N LEU A 14 1.92 24.66 25.69
CA LEU A 14 2.20 23.30 25.27
C LEU A 14 2.08 23.24 23.74
N LEU A 15 3.21 23.23 23.02
CA LEU A 15 3.25 22.88 21.61
C LEU A 15 2.97 21.37 21.49
N ALA A 16 1.75 21.01 21.12
CA ALA A 16 1.42 19.66 20.68
C ALA A 16 2.04 19.43 19.28
N ALA A 17 3.18 18.76 19.23
CA ALA A 17 3.75 18.30 17.99
C ALA A 17 2.85 17.17 17.44
N SER A 18 1.99 17.49 16.48
CA SER A 18 1.23 16.50 15.72
C SER A 18 2.22 15.70 14.88
N LEU A 19 2.48 14.45 15.26
CA LEU A 19 3.17 13.49 14.40
C LEU A 19 2.26 13.21 13.20
N ALA A 20 2.58 13.81 12.06
CA ALA A 20 1.90 13.49 10.80
C ALA A 20 2.23 12.03 10.46
N GLN A 21 1.29 11.13 10.71
CA GLN A 21 1.39 9.76 10.23
C GLN A 21 1.26 9.75 8.72
N ALA A 22 2.13 8.99 8.03
CA ALA A 22 2.00 8.79 6.60
C ALA A 22 0.62 8.17 6.30
N ALA A 23 -0.13 8.78 5.36
CA ALA A 23 -1.46 8.30 5.00
C ALA A 23 -1.37 6.87 4.43
N ASP A 24 -2.29 6.00 4.85
CA ASP A 24 -2.39 4.65 4.28
C ASP A 24 -2.77 4.77 2.80
N PRO A 25 -2.04 4.09 1.88
CA PRO A 25 -2.40 4.07 0.47
C PRO A 25 -3.84 3.67 0.19
N LEU A 26 -4.44 2.82 1.04
CA LEU A 26 -5.83 2.41 0.88
C LEU A 26 -6.84 3.54 1.12
N ASP A 27 -6.50 4.60 1.84
CA ASP A 27 -7.44 5.70 2.11
C ASP A 27 -7.84 6.41 0.81
N ALA A 28 -6.86 6.85 0.02
CA ALA A 28 -7.10 7.51 -1.26
C ALA A 28 -7.72 6.55 -2.29
N ILE A 29 -7.28 5.29 -2.30
CA ILE A 29 -7.80 4.24 -3.19
C ILE A 29 -9.26 3.94 -2.84
N THR A 30 -9.63 3.88 -1.56
CA THR A 30 -11.01 3.69 -1.09
C THR A 30 -11.89 4.86 -1.50
N ALA A 31 -11.41 6.10 -1.32
CA ALA A 31 -12.15 7.28 -1.75
C ALA A 31 -12.43 7.25 -3.26
N ALA A 32 -11.44 6.89 -4.07
CA ALA A 32 -11.61 6.74 -5.51
C ALA A 32 -12.54 5.56 -5.89
N ALA A 33 -12.46 4.43 -5.18
CA ALA A 33 -13.31 3.26 -5.45
C ALA A 33 -14.80 3.51 -5.17
N ARG A 34 -15.12 4.39 -4.21
CA ARG A 34 -16.50 4.77 -3.86
C ARG A 34 -17.24 5.54 -4.97
N SER A 35 -16.53 6.04 -5.99
CA SER A 35 -17.18 6.60 -7.17
C SER A 35 -17.88 5.55 -8.04
N ASP A 36 -17.52 4.28 -7.90
CA ASP A 36 -18.20 3.15 -8.52
C ASP A 36 -19.37 2.69 -7.62
N GLN A 37 -20.60 2.88 -8.08
CA GLN A 37 -21.82 2.52 -7.34
C GLN A 37 -21.89 1.03 -6.96
N SER A 38 -21.17 0.16 -7.68
CA SER A 38 -21.09 -1.27 -7.39
C SER A 38 -20.00 -1.62 -6.37
N PHE A 39 -19.30 -0.63 -5.83
CA PHE A 39 -18.23 -0.87 -4.86
C PHE A 39 -18.80 -1.25 -3.49
N SER A 40 -18.58 -2.51 -3.10
CA SER A 40 -18.99 -3.08 -1.81
C SER A 40 -17.82 -3.42 -0.89
N GLY A 41 -16.60 -2.93 -1.23
CA GLY A 41 -15.37 -3.19 -0.50
C GLY A 41 -14.31 -3.93 -1.32
N PHE A 42 -13.10 -4.00 -0.76
CA PHE A 42 -12.00 -4.74 -1.35
C PHE A 42 -12.08 -6.22 -0.99
N SER A 43 -11.52 -7.08 -1.87
CA SER A 43 -11.50 -8.53 -1.70
C SER A 43 -10.10 -9.08 -1.94
N ALA A 44 -9.60 -9.82 -0.95
CA ALA A 44 -8.32 -10.51 -1.08
C ALA A 44 -8.38 -11.61 -2.17
N GLU A 45 -9.52 -12.28 -2.32
CA GLU A 45 -9.71 -13.30 -3.36
C GLU A 45 -9.59 -12.70 -4.76
N ARG A 46 -10.29 -11.57 -5.03
CA ARG A 46 -10.17 -10.88 -6.32
C ARG A 46 -8.75 -10.37 -6.55
N GLY A 47 -8.07 -9.91 -5.49
CA GLY A 47 -6.68 -9.46 -5.54
C GLY A 47 -5.73 -10.59 -5.94
N ALA A 48 -5.89 -11.77 -5.34
CA ALA A 48 -5.13 -12.98 -5.70
C ALA A 48 -5.38 -13.40 -7.15
N ALA A 49 -6.63 -13.40 -7.58
CA ALA A 49 -7.00 -13.73 -8.96
C ALA A 49 -6.39 -12.75 -9.96
N LEU A 50 -6.42 -11.45 -9.66
CA LEU A 50 -5.81 -10.41 -10.50
C LEU A 50 -4.30 -10.57 -10.59
N TRP A 51 -3.63 -10.95 -9.49
CA TRP A 51 -2.18 -11.16 -9.44
C TRP A 51 -1.69 -12.20 -10.45
N GLY A 52 -2.42 -13.30 -10.57
CA GLY A 52 -2.13 -14.38 -11.53
C GLY A 52 -2.68 -14.14 -12.94
N ARG A 53 -3.60 -13.16 -13.10
CA ARG A 53 -4.26 -12.93 -14.38
C ARG A 53 -3.28 -12.45 -15.44
N LYS A 54 -3.18 -13.20 -16.51
CA LYS A 54 -2.35 -12.86 -17.66
C LYS A 54 -2.98 -11.71 -18.45
N GLY A 55 -2.19 -10.66 -18.67
CA GLY A 55 -2.48 -9.63 -19.67
C GLY A 55 -2.09 -10.13 -21.07
N LYS A 56 -1.54 -9.23 -21.92
CA LYS A 56 -1.05 -9.64 -23.24
C LYS A 56 0.09 -10.66 -23.13
N ASP A 57 1.16 -10.30 -22.43
CA ASP A 57 2.38 -11.09 -22.37
C ASP A 57 2.69 -11.58 -20.95
N TRP A 58 2.36 -10.80 -19.93
CA TRP A 58 2.74 -11.00 -18.52
C TRP A 58 1.54 -10.95 -17.58
N SER A 59 1.78 -11.39 -16.34
CA SER A 59 0.95 -11.14 -15.17
C SER A 59 1.78 -10.41 -14.09
N CYS A 60 1.16 -9.96 -13.00
CA CYS A 60 1.92 -9.43 -11.87
C CYS A 60 2.90 -10.48 -11.33
N SER A 61 2.44 -11.74 -11.23
CA SER A 61 3.25 -12.87 -10.75
C SER A 61 4.43 -13.23 -11.65
N THR A 62 4.44 -12.81 -12.92
CA THR A 62 5.56 -13.05 -13.83
C THR A 62 6.86 -12.42 -13.33
N CYS A 63 6.79 -11.19 -12.81
CA CYS A 63 7.94 -10.50 -12.24
C CYS A 63 8.03 -10.64 -10.71
N HIS A 64 6.88 -10.74 -10.02
CA HIS A 64 6.80 -10.72 -8.56
C HIS A 64 6.62 -12.09 -7.93
N THR A 65 6.65 -13.16 -8.71
CA THR A 65 6.38 -14.56 -8.33
C THR A 65 4.92 -14.84 -7.94
N ALA A 66 4.51 -16.10 -7.97
CA ALA A 66 3.21 -16.53 -7.46
C ALA A 66 3.14 -16.43 -5.92
N ASP A 67 4.28 -16.64 -5.24
CA ASP A 67 4.40 -16.45 -3.79
C ASP A 67 4.97 -15.06 -3.50
N PRO A 68 4.15 -14.07 -3.09
CA PRO A 68 4.59 -12.70 -2.90
C PRO A 68 5.53 -12.51 -1.70
N ARG A 69 5.80 -13.55 -0.92
CA ARG A 69 6.80 -13.56 0.17
C ARG A 69 8.22 -13.72 -0.36
N LYS A 70 8.37 -14.15 -1.61
CA LYS A 70 9.67 -14.40 -2.24
C LYS A 70 10.12 -13.20 -3.09
N PRO A 71 11.44 -12.98 -3.24
CA PRO A 71 11.96 -12.03 -4.20
C PRO A 71 11.56 -12.43 -5.62
N GLY A 72 11.18 -11.44 -6.42
CA GLY A 72 10.92 -11.58 -7.84
C GLY A 72 12.09 -11.10 -8.70
N ARG A 73 11.89 -11.11 -10.02
CA ARG A 73 12.87 -10.66 -10.99
C ARG A 73 12.19 -9.97 -12.17
N HIS A 74 12.64 -8.78 -12.49
CA HIS A 74 12.11 -8.03 -13.63
C HIS A 74 12.46 -8.72 -14.96
N THR A 75 11.47 -9.06 -15.75
CA THR A 75 11.63 -9.86 -16.99
C THR A 75 12.59 -9.25 -18.00
N VAL A 76 12.56 -7.92 -18.16
CA VAL A 76 13.37 -7.21 -19.16
C VAL A 76 14.76 -6.85 -18.63
N THR A 77 14.83 -6.30 -17.41
CA THR A 77 16.11 -5.77 -16.86
C THR A 77 16.86 -6.77 -16.02
N GLY A 78 16.27 -7.90 -15.65
CA GLY A 78 16.84 -8.91 -14.77
C GLY A 78 17.06 -8.44 -13.33
N LYS A 79 16.63 -7.22 -12.96
CA LYS A 79 16.81 -6.69 -11.60
C LYS A 79 15.95 -7.46 -10.61
N THR A 80 16.52 -7.74 -9.44
CA THR A 80 15.80 -8.35 -8.32
C THR A 80 14.74 -7.38 -7.79
N ILE A 81 13.55 -7.90 -7.55
CA ILE A 81 12.43 -7.19 -6.93
C ILE A 81 12.22 -7.78 -5.53
N GLN A 82 12.30 -6.94 -4.51
CA GLN A 82 12.08 -7.39 -3.14
C GLN A 82 10.65 -7.91 -2.93
N PRO A 83 10.40 -8.80 -1.96
CA PRO A 83 9.10 -9.37 -1.68
C PRO A 83 7.98 -8.33 -1.65
N MET A 84 6.79 -8.70 -2.13
CA MET A 84 5.64 -7.81 -2.19
C MET A 84 4.74 -7.90 -0.97
N ALA A 85 4.71 -9.05 -0.28
CA ALA A 85 3.93 -9.20 0.94
C ALA A 85 4.59 -8.46 2.12
N PRO A 86 3.84 -7.62 2.87
CA PRO A 86 4.37 -6.90 4.03
C PRO A 86 4.97 -7.80 5.11
N VAL A 87 4.48 -9.02 5.26
CA VAL A 87 5.04 -10.02 6.19
C VAL A 87 6.51 -10.34 5.92
N SER A 88 6.97 -10.22 4.67
CA SER A 88 8.37 -10.42 4.27
C SER A 88 9.10 -9.12 3.97
N ASN A 89 8.38 -8.03 3.78
CA ASN A 89 8.95 -6.71 3.53
C ASN A 89 8.06 -5.61 4.14
N PRO A 90 8.25 -5.26 5.42
CA PRO A 90 7.41 -4.29 6.13
C PRO A 90 7.38 -2.88 5.52
N LYS A 91 8.32 -2.57 4.62
CA LYS A 91 8.35 -1.28 3.91
C LYS A 91 7.33 -1.19 2.76
N ARG A 92 6.64 -2.29 2.43
CA ARG A 92 5.60 -2.27 1.40
C ARG A 92 4.38 -1.50 1.89
N PHE A 93 3.79 -0.72 0.98
CA PHE A 93 2.54 0.04 1.21
C PHE A 93 2.63 1.06 2.36
N THR A 94 3.83 1.62 2.61
CA THR A 94 4.05 2.68 3.60
C THR A 94 4.13 4.08 2.97
N ASP A 95 4.07 4.19 1.65
CA ASP A 95 4.19 5.43 0.89
C ASP A 95 3.15 5.43 -0.24
N ALA A 96 2.09 6.21 -0.06
CA ALA A 96 0.96 6.26 -0.98
C ALA A 96 1.36 6.71 -2.40
N ALA A 97 2.27 7.68 -2.50
CA ALA A 97 2.72 8.19 -3.80
C ALA A 97 3.51 7.13 -4.58
N LYS A 98 4.36 6.37 -3.90
CA LYS A 98 5.06 5.23 -4.51
C LYS A 98 4.09 4.14 -4.94
N VAL A 99 3.09 3.83 -4.12
CA VAL A 99 2.07 2.82 -4.46
C VAL A 99 1.35 3.22 -5.74
N ASP A 100 0.83 4.45 -5.82
CA ASP A 100 0.13 4.92 -7.02
C ASP A 100 1.02 4.90 -8.27
N LYS A 101 2.24 5.44 -8.17
CA LYS A 101 3.23 5.42 -9.26
C LYS A 101 3.48 4.02 -9.80
N TRP A 102 3.70 3.03 -8.92
CA TRP A 102 4.02 1.68 -9.34
C TRP A 102 2.81 0.94 -9.89
N PHE A 103 1.61 1.12 -9.33
CA PHE A 103 0.40 0.56 -9.95
C PHE A 103 0.16 1.12 -11.34
N LYS A 104 0.28 2.45 -11.52
CA LYS A 104 0.11 3.08 -12.82
C LYS A 104 1.04 2.50 -13.88
N ARG A 105 2.32 2.31 -13.54
CA ARG A 105 3.31 1.72 -14.43
C ARG A 105 3.03 0.24 -14.71
N ASN A 106 2.94 -0.57 -13.66
CA ASN A 106 2.84 -2.01 -13.79
C ASN A 106 1.54 -2.46 -14.44
N CYS A 107 0.42 -1.78 -14.16
CA CYS A 107 -0.85 -2.10 -14.84
C CYS A 107 -0.80 -1.79 -16.34
N ARG A 108 -0.11 -0.72 -16.74
CA ARG A 108 0.11 -0.44 -18.16
C ARG A 108 0.98 -1.49 -18.81
N ASP A 109 2.05 -1.93 -18.14
CA ASP A 109 2.95 -2.97 -18.66
C ASP A 109 2.23 -4.32 -18.80
N VAL A 110 1.36 -4.68 -17.86
CA VAL A 110 0.67 -5.99 -17.85
C VAL A 110 -0.62 -5.96 -18.67
N PHE A 111 -1.48 -4.96 -18.46
CA PHE A 111 -2.85 -4.92 -18.98
C PHE A 111 -3.06 -3.89 -20.08
N ASN A 112 -2.04 -3.13 -20.46
CA ASN A 112 -2.10 -2.02 -21.42
C ASN A 112 -3.16 -0.95 -21.03
N ARG A 113 -3.45 -0.82 -19.74
CA ARG A 113 -4.36 0.18 -19.16
C ARG A 113 -3.99 0.47 -17.71
N GLU A 114 -4.58 1.48 -17.14
CA GLU A 114 -4.51 1.69 -15.70
C GLU A 114 -5.43 0.68 -14.98
N CYS A 115 -5.02 0.25 -13.80
CA CYS A 115 -5.90 -0.50 -12.91
C CYS A 115 -6.94 0.42 -12.29
N THR A 116 -8.16 -0.07 -12.13
CA THR A 116 -9.19 0.64 -11.38
C THR A 116 -8.81 0.77 -9.91
N ALA A 117 -9.44 1.70 -9.20
CA ALA A 117 -9.23 1.83 -7.76
C ALA A 117 -9.59 0.53 -7.02
N ARG A 118 -10.66 -0.16 -7.45
CA ARG A 118 -11.03 -1.47 -6.92
C ARG A 118 -9.92 -2.51 -7.12
N GLU A 119 -9.38 -2.63 -8.31
CA GLU A 119 -8.29 -3.58 -8.62
C GLU A 119 -7.03 -3.30 -7.77
N LYS A 120 -6.65 -2.02 -7.62
CA LYS A 120 -5.52 -1.63 -6.77
C LYS A 120 -5.76 -2.04 -5.31
N GLY A 121 -6.92 -1.73 -4.77
CA GLY A 121 -7.29 -2.04 -3.40
C GLY A 121 -7.43 -3.54 -3.13
N ASP A 122 -7.98 -4.31 -4.07
CA ASP A 122 -8.08 -5.76 -3.97
C ASP A 122 -6.68 -6.40 -3.87
N VAL A 123 -5.73 -5.98 -4.72
CA VAL A 123 -4.35 -6.48 -4.68
C VAL A 123 -3.65 -6.12 -3.37
N ILE A 124 -3.77 -4.88 -2.88
CA ILE A 124 -3.17 -4.48 -1.60
C ILE A 124 -3.77 -5.28 -0.45
N THR A 125 -5.10 -5.45 -0.45
CA THR A 125 -5.82 -6.23 0.57
C THR A 125 -5.32 -7.67 0.60
N TRP A 126 -5.17 -8.30 -0.56
CA TRP A 126 -4.62 -9.65 -0.65
C TRP A 126 -3.17 -9.71 -0.16
N LEU A 127 -2.28 -8.81 -0.62
CA LEU A 127 -0.87 -8.83 -0.22
C LEU A 127 -0.69 -8.61 1.28
N ARG A 128 -1.55 -7.81 1.92
CA ARG A 128 -1.57 -7.60 3.37
C ARG A 128 -2.13 -8.78 4.15
N SER A 129 -2.97 -9.61 3.53
CA SER A 129 -3.54 -10.82 4.17
C SER A 129 -2.61 -12.03 4.13
N VAL A 130 -1.49 -11.94 3.41
CA VAL A 130 -0.52 -13.05 3.31
C VAL A 130 0.15 -13.26 4.66
N THR A 131 0.06 -14.49 5.17
CA THR A 131 0.67 -14.91 6.44
C THR A 131 2.11 -15.41 6.25
N PRO A 132 2.91 -15.47 7.32
CA PRO A 132 4.21 -16.15 7.28
C PRO A 132 4.08 -17.57 6.77
N SER A 133 5.13 -18.13 6.13
CA SER A 133 5.17 -19.54 5.84
C SER A 133 5.11 -20.31 7.16
N SER A 134 4.16 -21.24 7.28
CA SER A 134 4.17 -22.18 8.39
C SER A 134 5.45 -23.01 8.28
N VAL A 135 6.43 -22.73 9.12
CA VAL A 135 7.53 -23.65 9.33
C VAL A 135 6.93 -24.79 10.18
N ILE A 136 6.50 -25.84 9.53
CA ILE A 136 6.19 -27.09 10.25
C ILE A 136 7.55 -27.63 10.67
N PRO A 137 7.81 -27.76 11.98
CA PRO A 137 9.05 -28.32 12.48
C PRO A 137 9.20 -29.78 12.10
#